data_cf471aaf80cafb75095be0d63019e096
#
_entry.id   cf471aaf80cafb75095be0d63019e096
#
_cell.length_a   1.000
_cell.length_b   1.000
_cell.length_c   1.000
_cell.angle_alpha   90.00
_cell.angle_beta   90.00
_cell.angle_gamma   90.00
#
_symmetry.space_group_name_H-M   'P 1'
#
loop_
_entity.id
_entity.type
_entity.pdbx_description
1 polymer ?
#
loop_
_entity_poly.entity_id
_entity_poly.type
_entity_poly.pdbx_seq_one_letter_code
_entity_poly.pdbx_strand_id
1 'polypeptide(L)'
;MNNWADRSGEVFIKTKIVPADDKEILEYGISQGLFLVFNLLIFFGICCYFKIIIWGFIFLVLFWPLRIYAGGYHAKTRMHCILISTFMEIMACNIICKPFIKEITMICVAIISLYIIYELAPVDTEMRCLDIKERKIFRLKVHRLLLIESVFMFVAVVMKWKLF
;
A
#
# COMPACT_ATOMS: atom_id res chain seq x y z
N MET A 1 3.25 -7.51 -25.45
CA MET A 1 2.80 -8.80 -24.91
C MET A 1 1.68 -8.58 -23.86
N ASN A 2 0.51 -8.13 -24.28
CA ASN A 2 -0.66 -8.02 -23.37
C ASN A 2 -1.96 -8.18 -24.18
N ASN A 3 -2.09 -9.29 -24.92
CA ASN A 3 -3.24 -9.56 -25.81
C ASN A 3 -4.62 -9.53 -25.11
N TRP A 4 -4.67 -9.66 -23.77
CA TRP A 4 -5.93 -9.65 -23.04
C TRP A 4 -6.34 -8.26 -22.57
N ALA A 5 -5.39 -7.37 -22.23
CA ALA A 5 -5.68 -5.97 -21.88
C ALA A 5 -6.19 -5.21 -23.11
N ASP A 6 -5.55 -5.46 -24.28
CA ASP A 6 -5.97 -4.92 -25.57
C ASP A 6 -7.40 -5.38 -25.91
N ARG A 7 -7.72 -6.67 -25.72
CA ARG A 7 -9.07 -7.20 -25.92
C ARG A 7 -10.11 -6.59 -24.99
N SER A 8 -9.76 -6.39 -23.72
CA SER A 8 -10.67 -5.75 -22.76
C SER A 8 -10.94 -4.30 -23.14
N GLY A 9 -9.91 -3.53 -23.53
CA GLY A 9 -10.02 -2.15 -23.98
C GLY A 9 -10.93 -2.03 -25.20
N GLU A 10 -10.80 -2.92 -26.19
CA GLU A 10 -11.67 -2.95 -27.36
C GLU A 10 -13.15 -3.19 -27.05
N VAL A 11 -13.46 -4.03 -26.08
CA VAL A 11 -14.85 -4.28 -25.64
C VAL A 11 -15.47 -3.01 -25.06
N PHE A 12 -14.75 -2.29 -24.20
CA PHE A 12 -15.24 -1.05 -23.59
C PHE A 12 -15.42 0.09 -24.60
N ILE A 13 -14.58 0.14 -25.63
CA ILE A 13 -14.73 1.13 -26.73
C ILE A 13 -15.92 0.77 -27.62
N LYS A 14 -16.10 -0.50 -27.99
CA LYS A 14 -17.25 -0.97 -28.77
C LYS A 14 -18.59 -0.70 -28.09
N THR A 15 -18.62 -0.70 -26.76
CA THR A 15 -19.81 -0.37 -25.96
C THR A 15 -20.02 1.14 -25.80
N LYS A 16 -19.20 2.01 -26.42
CA LYS A 16 -19.25 3.48 -26.33
C LYS A 16 -19.19 4.04 -24.90
N ILE A 17 -18.64 3.29 -23.97
CA ILE A 17 -18.50 3.72 -22.56
C ILE A 17 -17.31 4.69 -22.42
N VAL A 18 -16.28 4.55 -23.27
CA VAL A 18 -15.07 5.37 -23.24
C VAL A 18 -14.78 5.92 -24.63
N PRO A 19 -14.39 7.21 -24.78
CA PRO A 19 -13.91 7.78 -26.02
C PRO A 19 -12.67 7.04 -26.55
N ALA A 20 -12.51 6.99 -27.87
CA ALA A 20 -11.37 6.32 -28.50
C ALA A 20 -10.01 6.93 -28.12
N ASP A 21 -9.99 8.22 -27.81
CA ASP A 21 -8.78 8.96 -27.42
C ASP A 21 -8.24 8.55 -26.04
N ASP A 22 -9.09 7.95 -25.18
CA ASP A 22 -8.72 7.52 -23.83
C ASP A 22 -8.32 6.03 -23.74
N LYS A 23 -8.13 5.37 -24.89
CA LYS A 23 -7.84 3.94 -24.98
C LYS A 23 -6.61 3.54 -24.17
N GLU A 24 -5.50 4.27 -24.34
CA GLU A 24 -4.24 3.97 -23.63
C GLU A 24 -4.37 4.10 -22.11
N ILE A 25 -5.11 5.12 -21.67
CA ILE A 25 -5.39 5.35 -20.24
C ILE A 25 -6.22 4.21 -19.66
N LEU A 26 -7.22 3.75 -20.41
CA LEU A 26 -8.09 2.64 -20.02
C LEU A 26 -7.31 1.32 -19.92
N GLU A 27 -6.52 0.99 -20.94
CA GLU A 27 -5.69 -0.23 -20.97
C GLU A 27 -4.66 -0.24 -19.83
N TYR A 28 -4.05 0.90 -19.56
CA TYR A 28 -3.16 1.07 -18.42
C TYR A 28 -3.91 0.87 -17.10
N GLY A 29 -5.09 1.48 -16.94
CA GLY A 29 -5.93 1.38 -15.75
C GLY A 29 -6.38 -0.06 -15.46
N ILE A 30 -6.85 -0.78 -16.49
CA ILE A 30 -7.25 -2.20 -16.37
C ILE A 30 -6.05 -3.05 -15.98
N SER A 31 -4.93 -2.86 -16.66
CA SER A 31 -3.69 -3.61 -16.38
C SER A 31 -3.19 -3.38 -14.96
N GLN A 32 -3.26 -2.13 -14.48
CA GLN A 32 -2.85 -1.76 -13.12
C GLN A 32 -3.85 -2.30 -12.07
N GLY A 33 -5.16 -2.24 -12.37
CA GLY A 33 -6.19 -2.78 -11.49
C GLY A 33 -6.07 -4.28 -11.27
N LEU A 34 -5.82 -5.04 -12.34
CA LEU A 34 -5.60 -6.49 -12.24
C LEU A 34 -4.33 -6.83 -11.47
N PHE A 35 -3.27 -6.08 -11.69
CA PHE A 35 -2.04 -6.23 -10.92
C PHE A 35 -2.28 -6.01 -9.42
N LEU A 36 -3.08 -5.01 -9.08
CA LEU A 36 -3.49 -4.71 -7.72
C LEU A 36 -4.30 -5.86 -7.10
N VAL A 37 -5.31 -6.36 -7.81
CA VAL A 37 -6.12 -7.49 -7.36
C VAL A 37 -5.25 -8.73 -7.12
N PHE A 38 -4.31 -9.00 -8.01
CA PHE A 38 -3.37 -10.11 -7.87
C PHE A 38 -2.51 -9.99 -6.61
N ASN A 39 -1.95 -8.79 -6.34
CA ASN A 39 -1.22 -8.55 -5.09
C ASN A 39 -2.09 -8.73 -3.84
N LEU A 40 -3.34 -8.27 -3.88
CA LEU A 40 -4.28 -8.48 -2.76
C LEU A 40 -4.58 -9.96 -2.53
N LEU A 41 -4.72 -10.75 -3.58
CA LEU A 41 -4.94 -12.19 -3.45
C LEU A 41 -3.71 -12.88 -2.81
N ILE A 42 -2.49 -12.51 -3.20
CA ILE A 42 -1.26 -13.00 -2.58
C ILE A 42 -1.24 -12.61 -1.10
N PHE A 43 -1.49 -11.35 -0.78
CA PHE A 43 -1.52 -10.84 0.59
C PHE A 43 -2.50 -11.62 1.48
N PHE A 44 -3.76 -11.77 1.03
CA PHE A 44 -4.75 -12.53 1.79
C PHE A 44 -4.41 -14.02 1.87
N GLY A 45 -3.79 -14.60 0.83
CA GLY A 45 -3.27 -15.97 0.89
C GLY A 45 -2.22 -16.16 1.97
N ILE A 46 -1.29 -15.21 2.10
CA ILE A 46 -0.28 -15.19 3.17
C ILE A 46 -0.95 -15.05 4.54
N CYS A 47 -1.90 -14.10 4.69
CA CYS A 47 -2.63 -13.92 5.94
C CYS A 47 -3.43 -15.16 6.36
N CYS A 48 -4.02 -15.89 5.39
CA CYS A 48 -4.70 -17.17 5.63
C CYS A 48 -3.72 -18.24 6.13
N TYR A 49 -2.55 -18.35 5.48
CA TYR A 49 -1.51 -19.30 5.88
C TYR A 49 -1.05 -19.08 7.32
N PHE A 50 -0.84 -17.81 7.71
CA PHE A 50 -0.44 -17.44 9.07
C PHE A 50 -1.61 -17.37 10.06
N LYS A 51 -2.86 -17.56 9.62
CA LYS A 51 -4.10 -17.47 10.42
C LYS A 51 -4.32 -16.10 11.07
N ILE A 52 -3.88 -15.03 10.42
CA ILE A 52 -3.94 -13.64 10.91
C ILE A 52 -4.79 -12.74 10.01
N ILE A 53 -5.86 -13.23 9.41
CA ILE A 53 -6.69 -12.50 8.43
C ILE A 53 -7.18 -11.16 8.98
N ILE A 54 -7.67 -11.12 10.23
CA ILE A 54 -8.20 -9.91 10.86
C ILE A 54 -7.10 -8.85 10.98
N TRP A 55 -5.91 -9.27 11.42
CA TRP A 55 -4.75 -8.38 11.54
C TRP A 55 -4.26 -7.89 10.18
N GLY A 56 -4.28 -8.75 9.18
CA GLY A 56 -4.01 -8.39 7.79
C GLY A 56 -4.98 -7.33 7.27
N PHE A 57 -6.25 -7.46 7.56
CA PHE A 57 -7.25 -6.46 7.17
C PHE A 57 -7.01 -5.10 7.84
N ILE A 58 -6.73 -5.09 9.15
CA ILE A 58 -6.39 -3.87 9.90
C ILE A 58 -5.14 -3.21 9.30
N PHE A 59 -4.08 -4.00 9.06
CA PHE A 59 -2.87 -3.52 8.41
C PHE A 59 -3.17 -2.88 7.05
N LEU A 60 -3.98 -3.50 6.24
CA LEU A 60 -4.33 -3.01 4.91
C LEU A 60 -5.08 -1.68 4.98
N VAL A 61 -6.04 -1.54 5.90
CA VAL A 61 -6.81 -0.31 6.10
C VAL A 61 -5.93 0.86 6.54
N LEU A 62 -4.92 0.61 7.36
CA LEU A 62 -3.98 1.63 7.81
C LEU A 62 -2.91 1.93 6.74
N PHE A 63 -2.27 0.91 6.21
CA PHE A 63 -1.16 1.05 5.29
C PHE A 63 -1.54 1.59 3.91
N TRP A 64 -2.70 1.19 3.37
CA TRP A 64 -3.10 1.56 2.01
C TRP A 64 -3.26 3.07 1.79
N PRO A 65 -4.02 3.80 2.63
CA PRO A 65 -4.13 5.24 2.47
C PRO A 65 -2.79 5.94 2.64
N LEU A 66 -1.97 5.50 3.60
CA LEU A 66 -0.65 6.05 3.80
C LEU A 66 0.22 5.89 2.54
N ARG A 67 0.24 4.70 1.94
CA ARG A 67 1.00 4.45 0.72
C ARG A 67 0.53 5.30 -0.47
N ILE A 68 -0.76 5.56 -0.61
CA ILE A 68 -1.31 6.40 -1.69
C ILE A 68 -0.82 7.84 -1.58
N TYR A 69 -0.81 8.39 -0.37
CA TYR A 69 -0.53 9.81 -0.15
C TYR A 69 0.92 10.10 0.22
N ALA A 70 1.61 9.21 0.91
CA ALA A 70 3.02 9.37 1.24
C ALA A 70 3.93 9.14 0.03
N GLY A 71 3.45 8.40 -0.98
CA GLY A 71 4.28 7.93 -2.07
C GLY A 71 5.10 6.72 -1.66
N GLY A 72 6.14 6.43 -2.40
CA GLY A 72 7.06 5.35 -2.08
C GLY A 72 7.77 4.80 -3.30
N TYR A 73 8.65 3.83 -3.05
CA TYR A 73 9.41 3.18 -4.10
C TYR A 73 8.50 2.44 -5.08
N HIS A 74 8.63 2.77 -6.35
CA HIS A 74 8.05 2.01 -7.46
C HIS A 74 9.18 1.29 -8.20
N ALA A 75 9.11 -0.03 -8.20
CA ALA A 75 10.09 -0.83 -8.95
C ALA A 75 9.91 -0.61 -10.45
N LYS A 76 11.02 -0.58 -11.20
CA LYS A 76 11.02 -0.40 -12.67
C LYS A 76 10.25 -1.50 -13.41
N THR A 77 10.14 -2.69 -12.81
CA THR A 77 9.37 -3.80 -13.39
C THR A 77 8.29 -4.29 -12.43
N ARG A 78 7.16 -4.72 -12.98
CA ARG A 78 6.03 -5.27 -12.22
C ARG A 78 6.44 -6.48 -11.37
N MET A 79 7.30 -7.35 -11.89
CA MET A 79 7.78 -8.54 -11.17
C MET A 79 8.59 -8.17 -9.92
N HIS A 80 9.49 -7.19 -10.02
CA HIS A 80 10.22 -6.71 -8.84
C HIS A 80 9.29 -6.10 -7.79
N CYS A 81 8.24 -5.40 -8.22
CA CYS A 81 7.25 -4.84 -7.30
C CYS A 81 6.54 -5.96 -6.51
N ILE A 82 6.08 -7.04 -7.19
CA ILE A 82 5.45 -8.19 -6.53
C ILE A 82 6.43 -8.82 -5.54
N LEU A 83 7.66 -9.12 -5.97
CA LEU A 83 8.63 -9.80 -5.12
C LEU A 83 8.95 -9.00 -3.85
N ILE A 84 9.16 -7.69 -3.99
CA ILE A 84 9.44 -6.81 -2.85
C ILE A 84 8.23 -6.74 -1.91
N SER A 85 7.02 -6.54 -2.46
CA SER A 85 5.79 -6.49 -1.66
C SER A 85 5.56 -7.79 -0.91
N THR A 86 5.62 -8.93 -1.60
CA THR A 86 5.42 -10.27 -1.00
C THR A 86 6.48 -10.56 0.07
N PHE A 87 7.74 -10.19 -0.17
CA PHE A 87 8.79 -10.35 0.83
C PHE A 87 8.50 -9.52 2.09
N MET A 88 8.13 -8.25 1.93
CA MET A 88 7.78 -7.38 3.06
C MET A 88 6.56 -7.88 3.83
N GLU A 89 5.55 -8.41 3.13
CA GLU A 89 4.35 -9.00 3.71
C GLU A 89 4.67 -10.24 4.55
N ILE A 90 5.49 -11.16 4.02
CA ILE A 90 5.93 -12.35 4.75
C ILE A 90 6.74 -11.96 6.00
N MET A 91 7.63 -10.98 5.89
CA MET A 91 8.41 -10.49 7.03
C MET A 91 7.51 -9.88 8.11
N ALA A 92 6.53 -9.05 7.72
CA ALA A 92 5.56 -8.46 8.64
C ALA A 92 4.72 -9.54 9.35
N CYS A 93 4.22 -10.54 8.62
CA CYS A 93 3.46 -11.66 9.18
C CYS A 93 4.30 -12.48 10.16
N ASN A 94 5.58 -12.74 9.85
CA ASN A 94 6.47 -13.45 10.77
C ASN A 94 6.72 -12.67 12.07
N ILE A 95 6.89 -11.35 11.98
CA ILE A 95 7.06 -10.48 13.17
C ILE A 95 5.79 -10.50 14.02
N ILE A 96 4.62 -10.46 13.40
CA ILE A 96 3.33 -10.53 14.11
C ILE A 96 3.18 -11.89 14.80
N CYS A 97 3.42 -13.00 14.09
CA CYS A 97 3.20 -14.35 14.63
C CYS A 97 4.25 -14.81 15.63
N LYS A 98 5.49 -14.35 15.49
CA LYS A 98 6.61 -14.75 16.35
C LYS A 98 7.42 -13.51 16.75
N PRO A 99 6.92 -12.72 17.71
CA PRO A 99 7.60 -11.51 18.13
C PRO A 99 8.92 -11.86 18.84
N PHE A 100 10.00 -11.92 18.08
CA PHE A 100 11.35 -12.10 18.61
C PHE A 100 12.01 -10.77 19.00
N ILE A 101 11.36 -9.66 18.69
CA ILE A 101 11.82 -8.30 18.99
C ILE A 101 11.12 -7.84 20.28
N LYS A 102 11.87 -7.26 21.22
CA LYS A 102 11.30 -6.70 22.44
C LYS A 102 10.29 -5.59 22.12
N GLU A 103 9.18 -5.53 22.85
CA GLU A 103 8.12 -4.53 22.66
C GLU A 103 8.66 -3.10 22.60
N ILE A 104 9.61 -2.75 23.49
CA ILE A 104 10.22 -1.42 23.51
C ILE A 104 10.96 -1.09 22.21
N THR A 105 11.65 -2.06 21.62
CA THR A 105 12.34 -1.87 20.34
C THR A 105 11.35 -1.63 19.20
N MET A 106 10.23 -2.35 19.17
CA MET A 106 9.18 -2.16 18.18
C MET A 106 8.56 -0.76 18.29
N ILE A 107 8.30 -0.29 19.52
CA ILE A 107 7.78 1.06 19.76
C ILE A 107 8.80 2.12 19.27
N CYS A 108 10.08 1.96 19.59
CA CYS A 108 11.12 2.88 19.13
C CYS A 108 11.21 2.93 17.61
N VAL A 109 11.20 1.78 16.95
CA VAL A 109 11.23 1.70 15.48
C VAL A 109 9.99 2.35 14.87
N ALA A 110 8.80 2.12 15.45
CA ALA A 110 7.56 2.74 14.98
C ALA A 110 7.62 4.28 15.10
N ILE A 111 8.09 4.81 16.25
CA ILE A 111 8.22 6.26 16.44
C ILE A 111 9.20 6.87 15.43
N ILE A 112 10.35 6.23 15.23
CA ILE A 112 11.34 6.68 14.24
C ILE A 112 10.75 6.65 12.83
N SER A 113 10.02 5.60 12.48
CA SER A 113 9.37 5.47 11.17
C SER A 113 8.31 6.54 10.95
N LEU A 114 7.46 6.80 11.95
CA LEU A 114 6.45 7.87 11.90
C LEU A 114 7.12 9.25 11.71
N TYR A 115 8.21 9.51 12.41
CA TYR A 115 8.97 10.76 12.26
C TYR A 115 9.57 10.91 10.86
N ILE A 116 10.20 9.86 10.34
CA ILE A 116 10.79 9.87 8.98
C ILE A 116 9.70 10.13 7.93
N ILE A 117 8.55 9.47 8.03
CA ILE A 117 7.44 9.69 7.09
C ILE A 117 6.88 11.11 7.23
N TYR A 118 6.75 11.61 8.44
CA TYR A 118 6.28 12.99 8.70
C TYR A 118 7.15 14.05 8.01
N GLU A 119 8.47 13.88 8.06
CA GLU A 119 9.41 14.83 7.44
C GLU A 119 9.50 14.68 5.92
N LEU A 120 9.58 13.44 5.43
CA LEU A 120 9.90 13.18 4.03
C LEU A 120 8.67 13.10 3.11
N ALA A 121 7.49 12.76 3.63
CA ALA A 121 6.32 12.61 2.78
C ALA A 121 5.66 13.96 2.42
N PRO A 122 5.08 14.07 1.22
CA PRO A 122 5.06 13.07 0.15
C PRO A 122 6.35 13.03 -0.67
N VAL A 123 6.74 11.82 -1.08
CA VAL A 123 7.91 11.59 -1.94
C VAL A 123 7.47 11.54 -3.39
N ASP A 124 8.11 12.36 -4.24
CA ASP A 124 7.90 12.32 -5.69
C ASP A 124 8.55 11.06 -6.27
N THR A 125 7.93 10.53 -7.31
CA THR A 125 8.49 9.44 -8.10
C THR A 125 8.70 9.88 -9.53
N GLU A 126 9.63 9.24 -10.24
CA GLU A 126 9.88 9.53 -11.68
C GLU A 126 8.60 9.41 -12.53
N MET A 127 7.66 8.56 -12.10
CA MET A 127 6.38 8.34 -12.77
C MET A 127 5.30 9.35 -12.39
N ARG A 128 5.46 10.07 -11.28
CA ARG A 128 4.49 11.03 -10.76
C ARG A 128 5.18 12.17 -10.04
N CYS A 129 5.38 13.25 -10.77
CA CYS A 129 5.79 14.53 -10.20
C CYS A 129 4.56 15.25 -9.66
N LEU A 130 4.56 15.58 -8.38
CA LEU A 130 3.46 16.30 -7.73
C LEU A 130 3.57 17.80 -8.00
N ASP A 131 2.46 18.45 -8.40
CA ASP A 131 2.38 19.90 -8.44
C ASP A 131 2.44 20.49 -7.02
N ILE A 132 2.84 21.75 -6.88
CA ILE A 132 2.99 22.46 -5.59
C ILE A 132 1.68 22.37 -4.77
N LYS A 133 0.52 22.52 -5.42
CA LYS A 133 -0.80 22.42 -4.77
C LYS A 133 -1.11 21.00 -4.31
N GLU A 134 -0.85 20.01 -5.16
CA GLU A 134 -1.06 18.59 -4.85
C GLU A 134 -0.16 18.14 -3.69
N ARG A 135 1.12 18.53 -3.72
CA ARG A 135 2.08 18.24 -2.64
C ARG A 135 1.57 18.74 -1.29
N LYS A 136 1.04 19.96 -1.23
CA LYS A 136 0.49 20.53 0.00
C LYS A 136 -0.72 19.73 0.51
N ILE A 137 -1.64 19.36 -0.39
CA ILE A 137 -2.82 18.57 -0.04
C ILE A 137 -2.41 17.18 0.44
N PHE A 138 -1.47 16.51 -0.25
CA PHE A 138 -1.01 15.18 0.11
C PHE A 138 -0.29 15.19 1.45
N ARG A 139 0.55 16.18 1.70
CA ARG A 139 1.24 16.37 2.99
C ARG A 139 0.24 16.48 4.14
N LEU A 140 -0.82 17.27 3.99
CA LEU A 140 -1.88 17.38 5.00
C LEU A 140 -2.61 16.05 5.24
N LYS A 141 -2.87 15.28 4.18
CA LYS A 141 -3.50 13.96 4.29
C LYS A 141 -2.58 12.97 5.01
N VAL A 142 -1.29 12.95 4.65
CA VAL A 142 -0.29 12.09 5.33
C VAL A 142 -0.23 12.43 6.82
N HIS A 143 -0.11 13.69 7.19
CA HIS A 143 -0.06 14.09 8.61
C HIS A 143 -1.30 13.66 9.39
N ARG A 144 -2.50 13.74 8.80
CA ARG A 144 -3.73 13.23 9.42
C ARG A 144 -3.72 11.72 9.59
N LEU A 145 -3.24 10.98 8.58
CA LEU A 145 -3.11 9.52 8.66
C LEU A 145 -2.10 9.10 9.74
N LEU A 146 -0.93 9.74 9.78
CA LEU A 146 0.07 9.48 10.82
C LEU A 146 -0.48 9.76 12.23
N LEU A 147 -1.32 10.78 12.38
CA LEU A 147 -1.99 11.06 13.66
C LEU A 147 -2.95 9.93 14.03
N ILE A 148 -3.74 9.42 13.10
CA ILE A 148 -4.64 8.27 13.33
C ILE A 148 -3.82 7.03 13.71
N GLU A 149 -2.74 6.73 12.99
CA GLU A 149 -1.86 5.59 13.28
C GLU A 149 -1.17 5.72 14.65
N SER A 150 -0.70 6.93 15.01
CA SER A 150 -0.09 7.17 16.31
C SER A 150 -1.07 6.99 17.46
N VAL A 151 -2.32 7.44 17.30
CA VAL A 151 -3.40 7.22 18.28
C VAL A 151 -3.72 5.72 18.39
N PHE A 152 -3.84 5.03 17.25
CA PHE A 152 -4.08 3.59 17.24
C PHE A 152 -2.96 2.82 17.96
N MET A 153 -1.70 3.16 17.66
CA MET A 153 -0.53 2.58 18.34
C MET A 153 -0.56 2.86 19.84
N PHE A 154 -0.87 4.10 20.25
CA PHE A 154 -0.95 4.46 21.66
C PHE A 154 -2.03 3.65 22.38
N VAL A 155 -3.23 3.55 21.81
CA VAL A 155 -4.33 2.75 22.37
C VAL A 155 -3.93 1.28 22.48
N ALA A 156 -3.29 0.72 21.46
CA ALA A 156 -2.83 -0.67 21.47
C ALA A 156 -1.81 -0.94 22.60
N VAL A 157 -0.89 -0.01 22.80
CA VAL A 157 0.11 -0.11 23.88
C VAL A 157 -0.54 0.01 25.26
N VAL A 158 -1.43 0.98 25.47
CA VAL A 158 -2.12 1.22 26.74
C VAL A 158 -3.04 0.06 27.10
N MET A 159 -3.78 -0.45 26.14
CA MET A 159 -4.68 -1.59 26.34
C MET A 159 -3.92 -2.90 26.58
N LYS A 160 -2.58 -2.90 26.52
CA LYS A 160 -1.74 -4.12 26.56
C LYS A 160 -2.32 -5.18 25.62
N TRP A 161 -2.66 -4.74 24.44
CA TRP A 161 -3.23 -5.61 23.43
C TRP A 161 -2.17 -6.64 23.09
N LYS A 162 -2.20 -7.72 23.84
CA LYS A 162 -1.42 -8.91 23.51
C LYS A 162 -1.98 -9.39 22.20
N LEU A 163 -1.18 -9.32 21.17
CA LEU A 163 -1.48 -9.79 19.83
C LEU A 163 -1.71 -11.31 19.78
N PHE A 164 -1.69 -11.96 20.96
CA PHE A 164 -2.00 -13.39 21.17
C PHE A 164 -2.43 -13.66 22.63
#